data_3bf7db79c56eb9290f2203f26ec8a93f
#
_entry.id   3bf7db79c56eb9290f2203f26ec8a93f
#
_cell.length_a   1.000
_cell.length_b   1.000
_cell.length_c   1.000
_cell.angle_alpha   90.00
_cell.angle_beta   90.00
_cell.angle_gamma   90.00
#
_symmetry.space_group_name_H-M   'P 1'
#
loop_
_entity.id
_entity.type
_entity.pdbx_description
1 polymer ?
#
loop_
_entity_poly.entity_id
_entity_poly.type
_entity_poly.pdbx_seq_one_letter_code
_entity_poly.pdbx_strand_id
1 'polypeptide(L)'
;SRTDITVAGGPVGEATLGPVAFMHRLSAAENPFAPLGHHTFDSTHIAKGVFAVRVDHGPLAVEGSAFHGGEPDEDRWGISDVGALDSWATRVWLRPDAHWAFQVSHGFLKQPEALEPGNLRRTTASVSWLKESEAGFTALTAAYGQNRRDHGVFFSDAFFIEASHRSSPHVIYSRFEAVDVEAGLLLGSSEHTGMDQAERVFAVTVGAFRDLP
;
A
#
# COMPACT_ATOMS: atom_id res chain seq x y z
N SER A 1 -30.37 2.37 6.36
CA SER A 1 -28.96 2.78 6.22
C SER A 1 -28.88 4.07 5.43
N ARG A 2 -28.06 5.00 5.88
CA ARG A 2 -27.78 6.26 5.21
C ARG A 2 -26.71 5.99 4.13
N THR A 3 -26.81 6.69 3.00
CA THR A 3 -25.76 6.72 1.96
C THR A 3 -25.04 8.05 2.06
N ASP A 4 -23.72 8.01 2.15
CA ASP A 4 -22.86 9.18 2.15
C ASP A 4 -21.94 9.14 0.92
N ILE A 5 -21.73 10.30 0.29
CA ILE A 5 -20.85 10.45 -0.88
C ILE A 5 -19.76 11.44 -0.51
N THR A 6 -18.52 11.03 -0.69
CA THR A 6 -17.34 11.88 -0.48
C THR A 6 -16.63 12.07 -1.81
N VAL A 7 -16.26 13.32 -2.10
CA VAL A 7 -15.43 13.68 -3.25
C VAL A 7 -14.18 14.37 -2.72
N ALA A 8 -13.02 13.94 -3.16
CA ALA A 8 -11.74 14.50 -2.77
C ALA A 8 -10.86 14.73 -4.00
N GLY A 9 -9.98 15.71 -3.94
CA GLY A 9 -9.01 15.99 -4.99
C GLY A 9 -7.88 16.87 -4.49
N GLY A 10 -6.71 16.71 -5.07
CA GLY A 10 -5.53 17.49 -4.70
C GLY A 10 -4.35 17.23 -5.63
N PRO A 11 -3.30 18.10 -5.56
CA PRO A 11 -2.09 17.92 -6.36
C PRO A 11 -1.30 16.66 -5.94
N VAL A 12 -1.46 16.24 -4.71
CA VAL A 12 -0.93 14.98 -4.16
C VAL A 12 -2.01 14.35 -3.28
N GLY A 13 -2.14 13.04 -3.30
CA GLY A 13 -3.11 12.32 -2.48
C GLY A 13 -2.96 10.82 -2.58
N GLU A 14 -3.80 10.12 -1.85
CA GLU A 14 -3.87 8.67 -1.87
C GLU A 14 -4.87 8.22 -2.94
N ALA A 15 -4.40 7.45 -3.91
CA ALA A 15 -5.28 6.76 -4.84
C ALA A 15 -6.07 5.66 -4.10
N THR A 16 -7.25 5.30 -4.64
CA THR A 16 -8.10 4.24 -4.06
C THR A 16 -7.57 2.84 -4.41
N LEU A 17 -6.29 2.60 -4.11
CA LEU A 17 -5.54 1.41 -4.44
C LEU A 17 -4.79 0.92 -3.19
N GLY A 18 -4.85 -0.39 -2.94
CA GLY A 18 -4.19 -1.00 -1.79
C GLY A 18 -4.96 -0.91 -0.47
N PRO A 19 -4.45 -1.56 0.57
CA PRO A 19 -4.87 -1.34 1.94
C PRO A 19 -4.55 0.10 2.36
N VAL A 20 -4.91 0.48 3.58
CA VAL A 20 -4.40 1.73 4.17
C VAL A 20 -2.87 1.71 4.11
N ALA A 21 -2.24 2.78 3.62
CA ALA A 21 -0.78 2.86 3.51
C ALA A 21 -0.11 2.64 4.87
N PHE A 22 1.07 2.02 4.89
CA PHE A 22 1.72 1.58 6.13
C PHE A 22 1.91 2.72 7.14
N MET A 23 2.19 3.93 6.68
CA MET A 23 2.39 5.10 7.53
C MET A 23 1.10 5.58 8.25
N HIS A 24 -0.07 5.13 7.80
CA HIS A 24 -1.37 5.45 8.38
C HIS A 24 -2.07 4.23 8.99
N ARG A 25 -1.46 3.06 8.92
CA ARG A 25 -2.03 1.80 9.37
C ARG A 25 -1.57 1.49 10.80
N LEU A 26 -2.52 1.34 11.73
CA LEU A 26 -2.22 1.11 13.15
C LEU A 26 -1.41 -0.17 13.41
N SER A 27 -1.58 -1.22 12.59
CA SER A 27 -0.77 -2.43 12.69
C SER A 27 0.70 -2.23 12.33
N ALA A 28 1.05 -1.14 11.62
CA ALA A 28 2.40 -0.75 11.26
C ALA A 28 2.94 0.43 12.09
N ALA A 29 2.09 1.12 12.84
CA ALA A 29 2.38 2.42 13.46
C ALA A 29 3.59 2.40 14.41
N GLU A 30 3.86 1.26 15.03
CA GLU A 30 4.93 1.11 16.02
C GLU A 30 6.22 0.52 15.41
N ASN A 31 6.18 0.06 14.16
CA ASN A 31 7.33 -0.49 13.46
C ASN A 31 8.10 0.63 12.74
N PRO A 32 9.37 0.91 13.09
CA PRO A 32 10.14 1.98 12.47
C PRO A 32 10.56 1.69 11.03
N PHE A 33 10.40 0.46 10.55
CA PHE A 33 10.81 0.04 9.22
C PHE A 33 9.62 0.00 8.25
N ALA A 34 9.81 0.57 7.06
CA ALA A 34 8.87 0.40 5.97
C ALA A 34 8.74 -1.09 5.57
N PRO A 35 7.57 -1.56 5.11
CA PRO A 35 7.44 -2.89 4.54
C PRO A 35 8.29 -3.04 3.28
N LEU A 36 8.91 -4.21 3.08
CA LEU A 36 9.60 -4.52 1.81
C LEU A 36 8.64 -4.48 0.63
N GLY A 37 7.42 -4.94 0.83
CA GLY A 37 6.38 -4.99 -0.19
C GLY A 37 5.63 -3.67 -0.42
N HIS A 38 6.07 -2.52 0.13
CA HIS A 38 5.29 -1.28 0.05
C HIS A 38 5.02 -0.85 -1.41
N HIS A 39 5.94 -1.07 -2.34
CA HIS A 39 5.71 -0.82 -3.78
C HIS A 39 4.62 -1.72 -4.41
N THR A 40 4.20 -2.79 -3.74
CA THR A 40 3.11 -3.65 -4.20
C THR A 40 1.77 -3.30 -3.54
N PHE A 41 1.78 -2.61 -2.41
CA PHE A 41 0.57 -2.31 -1.64
C PHE A 41 0.23 -0.83 -1.63
N ASP A 42 1.21 0.05 -1.48
CA ASP A 42 0.99 1.46 -1.25
C ASP A 42 0.98 2.24 -2.57
N SER A 43 0.19 3.30 -2.61
CA SER A 43 0.05 4.18 -3.78
C SER A 43 0.41 5.64 -3.49
N THR A 44 0.70 5.98 -2.23
CA THR A 44 0.83 7.37 -1.79
C THR A 44 1.98 8.13 -2.45
N HIS A 45 3.10 7.46 -2.70
CA HIS A 45 4.27 8.08 -3.31
C HIS A 45 4.22 8.14 -4.86
N ILE A 46 3.28 7.43 -5.47
CA ILE A 46 3.09 7.42 -6.93
C ILE A 46 1.78 8.10 -7.39
N ALA A 47 1.05 8.72 -6.47
CA ALA A 47 -0.25 9.33 -6.76
C ALA A 47 -0.15 10.86 -6.72
N LYS A 48 -0.07 11.46 -7.90
CA LYS A 48 -0.11 12.92 -8.10
C LYS A 48 -1.41 13.30 -8.81
N GLY A 49 -1.90 14.53 -8.60
CA GLY A 49 -3.11 15.01 -9.25
C GLY A 49 -4.31 14.11 -9.02
N VAL A 50 -4.52 13.68 -7.76
CA VAL A 50 -5.55 12.68 -7.44
C VAL A 50 -6.92 13.31 -7.42
N PHE A 51 -7.88 12.65 -8.07
CA PHE A 51 -9.31 12.86 -7.93
C PHE A 51 -9.96 11.55 -7.51
N ALA A 52 -10.73 11.56 -6.42
CA ALA A 52 -11.35 10.36 -5.85
C ALA A 52 -12.82 10.60 -5.48
N VAL A 53 -13.62 9.57 -5.65
CA VAL A 53 -15.02 9.50 -5.21
C VAL A 53 -15.19 8.25 -4.35
N ARG A 54 -15.92 8.41 -3.26
CA ARG A 54 -16.29 7.33 -2.35
C ARG A 54 -17.78 7.36 -2.08
N VAL A 55 -18.41 6.20 -2.07
CA VAL A 55 -19.80 5.98 -1.70
C VAL A 55 -19.84 4.97 -0.55
N ASP A 56 -20.36 5.39 0.60
CA ASP A 56 -20.59 4.55 1.77
C ASP A 56 -22.08 4.21 1.88
N HIS A 57 -22.37 2.92 2.12
CA HIS A 57 -23.72 2.44 2.42
C HIS A 57 -23.69 1.29 3.42
N GLY A 58 -24.08 1.56 4.66
CA GLY A 58 -23.99 0.58 5.75
C GLY A 58 -22.56 0.09 5.96
N PRO A 59 -22.30 -1.24 5.92
CA PRO A 59 -20.96 -1.80 6.10
C PRO A 59 -20.07 -1.71 4.85
N LEU A 60 -20.64 -1.33 3.70
CA LEU A 60 -19.95 -1.30 2.41
C LEU A 60 -19.50 0.11 2.05
N ALA A 61 -18.31 0.21 1.48
CA ALA A 61 -17.87 1.40 0.76
C ALA A 61 -17.25 1.00 -0.58
N VAL A 62 -17.55 1.80 -1.61
CA VAL A 62 -16.96 1.67 -2.95
C VAL A 62 -16.27 2.96 -3.29
N GLU A 63 -15.04 2.86 -3.78
CA GLU A 63 -14.19 4.00 -4.12
C GLU A 63 -13.67 3.87 -5.54
N GLY A 64 -13.46 5.02 -6.18
CA GLY A 64 -12.79 5.11 -7.47
C GLY A 64 -11.93 6.36 -7.51
N SER A 65 -10.78 6.29 -8.16
CA SER A 65 -9.89 7.42 -8.36
C SER A 65 -9.27 7.44 -9.74
N ALA A 66 -8.97 8.65 -10.20
CA ALA A 66 -8.09 8.92 -11.33
C ALA A 66 -6.93 9.78 -10.85
N PHE A 67 -5.72 9.49 -11.32
CA PHE A 67 -4.51 10.12 -10.85
C PHE A 67 -3.37 10.01 -11.87
N HIS A 68 -2.30 10.75 -11.66
CA HIS A 68 -1.04 10.53 -12.36
C HIS A 68 -0.19 9.53 -11.57
N GLY A 69 0.15 8.40 -12.20
CA GLY A 69 0.75 7.25 -11.52
C GLY A 69 2.29 7.26 -11.48
N GLY A 70 2.95 8.26 -12.05
CA GLY A 70 4.41 8.32 -12.10
C GLY A 70 5.05 8.71 -10.77
N GLU A 71 6.17 8.06 -10.42
CA GLU A 71 6.97 8.47 -9.27
C GLU A 71 7.48 9.92 -9.39
N PRO A 72 7.67 10.64 -8.26
CA PRO A 72 8.39 11.89 -8.24
C PRO A 72 9.82 11.68 -8.78
N ASP A 73 10.34 12.65 -9.54
CA ASP A 73 11.74 12.69 -9.87
C ASP A 73 12.61 12.92 -8.61
N GLU A 74 13.93 12.78 -8.75
CA GLU A 74 14.88 12.95 -7.65
C GLU A 74 15.10 14.43 -7.25
N ASP A 75 14.54 15.38 -8.00
CA ASP A 75 14.65 16.81 -7.67
C ASP A 75 13.71 17.18 -6.53
N ARG A 76 14.26 17.18 -5.32
CA ARG A 76 13.53 17.51 -4.08
C ARG A 76 12.99 18.94 -4.03
N TRP A 77 13.49 19.82 -4.87
CA TRP A 77 13.12 21.24 -4.91
C TRP A 77 12.30 21.59 -6.14
N GLY A 78 12.20 20.67 -7.08
CA GLY A 78 11.35 20.79 -8.27
C GLY A 78 9.87 20.79 -7.92
N ILE A 79 9.09 21.62 -8.60
CA ILE A 79 7.64 21.48 -8.57
C ILE A 79 7.32 20.28 -9.45
N SER A 80 6.97 19.16 -8.83
CA SER A 80 6.56 17.96 -9.56
C SER A 80 5.36 18.30 -10.46
N ASP A 81 5.50 18.01 -11.75
CA ASP A 81 4.37 18.10 -12.66
C ASP A 81 3.27 17.14 -12.19
N VAL A 82 2.07 17.66 -12.07
CA VAL A 82 0.90 16.88 -11.69
C VAL A 82 0.56 15.85 -12.79
N GLY A 83 1.00 16.12 -14.03
CA GLY A 83 0.80 15.24 -15.18
C GLY A 83 -0.66 15.07 -15.58
N ALA A 84 -0.88 14.18 -16.54
CA ALA A 84 -2.23 13.79 -16.94
C ALA A 84 -2.79 12.75 -15.96
N LEU A 85 -4.12 12.75 -15.73
CA LEU A 85 -4.81 11.70 -14.97
C LEU A 85 -4.93 10.44 -15.85
N ASP A 86 -3.85 9.72 -16.00
CA ASP A 86 -3.68 8.60 -16.93
C ASP A 86 -3.69 7.22 -16.24
N SER A 87 -3.80 7.24 -14.95
CA SER A 87 -3.92 6.06 -14.08
C SER A 87 -5.26 6.07 -13.35
N TRP A 88 -5.75 4.90 -12.98
CA TRP A 88 -7.01 4.78 -12.25
C TRP A 88 -6.97 3.60 -11.29
N ALA A 89 -7.80 3.68 -10.25
CA ALA A 89 -8.01 2.58 -9.32
C ALA A 89 -9.45 2.55 -8.80
N THR A 90 -9.84 1.35 -8.36
CA THR A 90 -11.09 1.10 -7.65
C THR A 90 -10.81 0.27 -6.39
N ARG A 91 -11.58 0.54 -5.33
CA ARG A 91 -11.44 -0.17 -4.05
C ARG A 91 -12.80 -0.40 -3.42
N VAL A 92 -12.99 -1.58 -2.86
CA VAL A 92 -14.19 -1.95 -2.12
C VAL A 92 -13.79 -2.31 -0.70
N TRP A 93 -14.54 -1.78 0.25
CA TRP A 93 -14.43 -2.10 1.67
C TRP A 93 -15.69 -2.77 2.18
N LEU A 94 -15.50 -3.78 3.04
CA LEU A 94 -16.55 -4.36 3.89
C LEU A 94 -16.12 -4.20 5.35
N ARG A 95 -16.91 -3.45 6.13
CA ARG A 95 -16.71 -3.21 7.56
C ARG A 95 -17.93 -3.69 8.33
N PRO A 96 -18.00 -5.00 8.66
CA PRO A 96 -19.19 -5.58 9.29
C PRO A 96 -19.44 -5.06 10.70
N ASP A 97 -18.39 -4.65 11.39
CA ASP A 97 -18.41 -4.06 12.72
C ASP A 97 -17.26 -3.05 12.92
N ALA A 98 -17.10 -2.57 14.16
CA ALA A 98 -16.07 -1.59 14.51
C ALA A 98 -14.63 -2.16 14.53
N HIS A 99 -14.48 -3.48 14.46
CA HIS A 99 -13.20 -4.15 14.63
C HIS A 99 -12.61 -4.62 13.29
N TRP A 100 -13.45 -5.06 12.36
CA TRP A 100 -13.02 -5.70 11.14
C TRP A 100 -13.16 -4.81 9.91
N ALA A 101 -12.13 -4.82 9.06
CA ALA A 101 -12.18 -4.22 7.74
C ALA A 101 -11.55 -5.18 6.72
N PHE A 102 -12.31 -5.48 5.67
CA PHE A 102 -11.88 -6.25 4.51
C PHE A 102 -11.80 -5.31 3.31
N GLN A 103 -10.77 -5.49 2.50
CA GLN A 103 -10.53 -4.63 1.33
C GLN A 103 -10.14 -5.48 0.13
N VAL A 104 -10.62 -5.09 -1.05
CA VAL A 104 -10.10 -5.53 -2.35
C VAL A 104 -9.98 -4.31 -3.24
N SER A 105 -8.88 -4.19 -3.96
CA SER A 105 -8.69 -3.13 -4.96
C SER A 105 -8.05 -3.64 -6.23
N HIS A 106 -8.29 -2.89 -7.31
CA HIS A 106 -7.65 -3.10 -8.60
C HIS A 106 -7.37 -1.74 -9.25
N GLY A 107 -6.22 -1.61 -9.90
CA GLY A 107 -5.85 -0.37 -10.58
C GLY A 107 -4.90 -0.60 -11.75
N PHE A 108 -4.87 0.39 -12.60
CA PHE A 108 -3.94 0.54 -13.72
C PHE A 108 -3.08 1.77 -13.47
N LEU A 109 -1.76 1.59 -13.50
CA LEU A 109 -0.77 2.64 -13.34
C LEU A 109 0.04 2.73 -14.63
N LYS A 110 0.08 3.92 -15.20
CA LYS A 110 0.84 4.17 -16.43
C LYS A 110 2.26 4.54 -16.08
N GLN A 111 3.21 3.67 -16.46
CA GLN A 111 4.64 3.88 -16.29
C GLN A 111 4.99 4.40 -14.87
N PRO A 112 4.62 3.66 -13.81
CA PRO A 112 4.75 4.18 -12.44
C PRO A 112 6.21 4.31 -11.99
N GLU A 113 7.11 3.50 -12.54
CA GLU A 113 8.52 3.43 -12.13
C GLU A 113 9.41 4.04 -13.22
N ALA A 114 10.27 4.97 -12.86
CA ALA A 114 11.16 5.63 -13.83
C ALA A 114 12.23 4.68 -14.41
N LEU A 115 12.69 3.72 -13.60
CA LEU A 115 13.75 2.77 -14.00
C LEU A 115 13.19 1.48 -14.62
N GLU A 116 11.90 1.24 -14.50
CA GLU A 116 11.23 0.03 -14.97
C GLU A 116 10.12 0.40 -15.96
N PRO A 117 10.44 0.50 -17.28
CA PRO A 117 9.46 0.94 -18.27
C PRO A 117 8.30 -0.07 -18.39
N GLY A 118 7.11 0.45 -18.59
CA GLY A 118 5.89 -0.33 -18.80
C GLY A 118 4.75 0.08 -17.87
N ASN A 119 3.55 -0.34 -18.25
CA ASN A 119 2.37 -0.12 -17.44
C ASN A 119 2.19 -1.25 -16.44
N LEU A 120 1.57 -0.93 -15.33
CA LEU A 120 1.36 -1.85 -14.23
C LEU A 120 -0.13 -2.01 -13.93
N ARG A 121 -0.59 -3.24 -13.77
CA ARG A 121 -1.88 -3.57 -13.15
C ARG A 121 -1.62 -4.14 -11.77
N ARG A 122 -2.25 -3.53 -10.76
CA ARG A 122 -2.12 -3.94 -9.37
C ARG A 122 -3.46 -4.42 -8.84
N THR A 123 -3.43 -5.59 -8.19
CA THR A 123 -4.59 -6.12 -7.47
C THR A 123 -4.17 -6.38 -6.04
N THR A 124 -4.96 -5.95 -5.07
CA THR A 124 -4.68 -6.22 -3.65
C THR A 124 -5.92 -6.71 -2.93
N ALA A 125 -5.70 -7.49 -1.88
CA ALA A 125 -6.71 -7.85 -0.90
C ALA A 125 -6.12 -7.76 0.50
N SER A 126 -6.91 -7.30 1.47
CA SER A 126 -6.45 -7.22 2.86
C SER A 126 -7.57 -7.45 3.85
N VAL A 127 -7.19 -7.88 5.03
CA VAL A 127 -8.02 -7.95 6.22
C VAL A 127 -7.30 -7.24 7.36
N SER A 128 -8.01 -6.37 8.06
CA SER A 128 -7.51 -5.66 9.24
C SER A 128 -8.45 -5.88 10.41
N TRP A 129 -7.87 -6.01 11.60
CA TRP A 129 -8.58 -6.08 12.87
C TRP A 129 -7.98 -5.09 13.85
N LEU A 130 -8.86 -4.36 14.56
CA LEU A 130 -8.50 -3.36 15.54
C LEU A 130 -9.33 -3.54 16.81
N LYS A 131 -8.68 -3.51 17.95
CA LYS A 131 -9.31 -3.40 19.26
C LYS A 131 -8.64 -2.30 20.05
N GLU A 132 -9.40 -1.28 20.39
CA GLU A 132 -8.99 -0.17 21.24
C GLU A 132 -9.36 -0.41 22.70
N SER A 133 -8.61 0.16 23.63
CA SER A 133 -8.85 0.16 25.06
C SER A 133 -8.33 1.48 25.65
N GLU A 134 -8.65 1.77 26.92
CA GLU A 134 -8.13 2.96 27.62
C GLU A 134 -6.60 2.96 27.74
N ALA A 135 -5.98 1.78 27.76
CA ALA A 135 -4.52 1.62 27.88
C ALA A 135 -3.79 1.68 26.53
N GLY A 136 -4.50 1.60 25.41
CA GLY A 136 -3.90 1.57 24.08
C GLY A 136 -4.72 0.77 23.06
N PHE A 137 -4.05 0.02 22.19
CA PHE A 137 -4.72 -0.74 21.14
C PHE A 137 -4.00 -2.05 20.80
N THR A 138 -4.71 -2.94 20.11
CA THR A 138 -4.15 -4.07 19.38
C THR A 138 -4.65 -4.00 17.95
N ALA A 139 -3.74 -3.96 17.01
CA ALA A 139 -4.03 -3.91 15.59
C ALA A 139 -3.31 -5.02 14.85
N LEU A 140 -4.01 -5.67 13.92
CA LEU A 140 -3.51 -6.73 13.04
C LEU A 140 -3.90 -6.41 11.61
N THR A 141 -3.01 -6.67 10.66
CA THR A 141 -3.35 -6.61 9.23
C THR A 141 -2.62 -7.73 8.49
N ALA A 142 -3.34 -8.41 7.62
CA ALA A 142 -2.76 -9.29 6.62
C ALA A 142 -3.17 -8.80 5.23
N ALA A 143 -2.25 -8.80 4.28
CA ALA A 143 -2.52 -8.39 2.92
C ALA A 143 -1.75 -9.23 1.90
N TYR A 144 -2.37 -9.38 0.74
CA TYR A 144 -1.79 -9.92 -0.48
C TYR A 144 -1.90 -8.90 -1.59
N GLY A 145 -0.86 -8.73 -2.37
CA GLY A 145 -0.81 -7.88 -3.54
C GLY A 145 -0.12 -8.56 -4.70
N GLN A 146 -0.59 -8.28 -5.90
CA GLN A 146 -0.01 -8.74 -7.14
C GLN A 146 0.15 -7.58 -8.11
N ASN A 147 1.34 -7.43 -8.64
CA ASN A 147 1.65 -6.56 -9.77
C ASN A 147 1.77 -7.39 -11.04
N ARG A 148 1.18 -6.90 -12.13
CA ARG A 148 1.33 -7.46 -13.47
C ARG A 148 1.75 -6.36 -14.43
N ARG A 149 2.87 -6.55 -15.13
CA ARG A 149 3.39 -5.61 -16.14
C ARG A 149 2.89 -5.94 -17.54
N ASP A 150 2.79 -4.94 -18.41
CA ASP A 150 2.37 -5.11 -19.81
C ASP A 150 3.51 -5.70 -20.68
N HIS A 151 4.76 -5.52 -20.27
CA HIS A 151 5.92 -6.04 -20.96
C HIS A 151 6.43 -7.30 -20.24
N GLY A 152 6.38 -8.43 -20.93
CA GLY A 152 6.71 -9.73 -20.38
C GLY A 152 5.57 -10.36 -19.59
N VAL A 153 5.73 -11.62 -19.22
CA VAL A 153 4.78 -12.39 -18.39
C VAL A 153 5.14 -12.26 -16.92
N PHE A 154 5.65 -11.09 -16.51
CA PHE A 154 6.16 -10.93 -15.18
C PHE A 154 5.06 -10.58 -14.19
N PHE A 155 4.86 -11.46 -13.22
CA PHE A 155 4.04 -11.25 -12.04
C PHE A 155 4.97 -11.11 -10.83
N SER A 156 4.76 -10.10 -10.01
CA SER A 156 5.39 -10.01 -8.70
C SER A 156 4.31 -10.00 -7.63
N ASP A 157 4.45 -10.92 -6.70
CA ASP A 157 3.54 -11.08 -5.59
C ASP A 157 4.17 -10.57 -4.29
N ALA A 158 3.36 -10.02 -3.44
CA ALA A 158 3.76 -9.68 -2.08
C ALA A 158 2.68 -10.12 -1.10
N PHE A 159 3.11 -10.58 0.06
CA PHE A 159 2.27 -10.91 1.20
C PHE A 159 2.91 -10.34 2.47
N PHE A 160 2.10 -9.83 3.37
CA PHE A 160 2.53 -9.55 4.73
C PHE A 160 1.44 -9.89 5.75
N ILE A 161 1.89 -10.18 6.96
CA ILE A 161 1.07 -10.14 8.17
C ILE A 161 1.84 -9.33 9.22
N GLU A 162 1.16 -8.37 9.83
CA GLU A 162 1.76 -7.49 10.83
C GLU A 162 0.83 -7.25 12.00
N ALA A 163 1.43 -6.94 13.13
CA ALA A 163 0.73 -6.66 14.37
C ALA A 163 1.45 -5.57 15.17
N SER A 164 0.66 -4.72 15.82
CA SER A 164 1.12 -3.81 16.87
C SER A 164 0.21 -3.92 18.08
N HIS A 165 0.80 -4.00 19.25
CA HIS A 165 0.11 -3.97 20.52
C HIS A 165 0.72 -2.89 21.41
N ARG A 166 -0.09 -1.91 21.77
CA ARG A 166 0.27 -0.86 22.72
C ARG A 166 -0.57 -1.04 23.99
N SER A 167 0.09 -1.16 25.12
CA SER A 167 -0.52 -1.11 26.45
C SER A 167 0.40 -0.25 27.31
N SER A 168 0.09 1.05 27.37
CA SER A 168 0.96 2.08 27.97
C SER A 168 1.53 1.64 29.31
N PRO A 169 2.85 1.74 29.54
CA PRO A 169 3.84 2.36 28.65
C PRO A 169 4.55 1.38 27.68
N HIS A 170 4.05 0.16 27.50
CA HIS A 170 4.74 -0.89 26.74
C HIS A 170 4.15 -1.03 25.33
N VAL A 171 5.04 -1.32 24.38
CA VAL A 171 4.71 -1.56 22.96
C VAL A 171 5.45 -2.78 22.46
N ILE A 172 4.75 -3.61 21.69
CA ILE A 172 5.30 -4.75 20.96
C ILE A 172 4.78 -4.69 19.53
N TYR A 173 5.65 -4.95 18.56
CA TYR A 173 5.26 -5.04 17.17
C TYR A 173 5.97 -6.18 16.46
N SER A 174 5.35 -6.67 15.39
CA SER A 174 5.93 -7.70 14.53
C SER A 174 5.42 -7.58 13.09
N ARG A 175 6.22 -8.04 12.14
CA ARG A 175 5.83 -8.22 10.74
C ARG A 175 6.56 -9.41 10.14
N PHE A 176 5.82 -10.21 9.38
CA PHE A 176 6.35 -11.20 8.44
C PHE A 176 6.00 -10.76 7.03
N GLU A 177 6.93 -10.87 6.12
CA GLU A 177 6.78 -10.50 4.72
C GLU A 177 7.33 -11.60 3.80
N ALA A 178 6.68 -11.81 2.67
CA ALA A 178 7.15 -12.59 1.54
C ALA A 178 6.93 -11.77 0.27
N VAL A 179 7.99 -11.40 -0.42
CA VAL A 179 7.94 -10.43 -1.52
C VAL A 179 8.76 -10.96 -2.69
N ASP A 180 8.20 -10.90 -3.89
CA ASP A 180 8.94 -11.16 -5.12
C ASP A 180 9.70 -9.89 -5.51
N VAL A 181 11.02 -10.01 -5.62
CA VAL A 181 11.95 -8.93 -5.99
C VAL A 181 12.69 -9.35 -7.26
N GLU A 182 12.86 -8.42 -8.18
CA GLU A 182 13.67 -8.69 -9.38
C GLU A 182 15.11 -9.02 -9.01
N ALA A 183 15.63 -10.13 -9.55
CA ALA A 183 16.98 -10.59 -9.25
C ALA A 183 18.05 -9.54 -9.62
N GLY A 184 17.83 -8.74 -10.67
CA GLY A 184 18.70 -7.65 -11.08
C GLY A 184 18.86 -6.56 -10.02
N LEU A 185 17.79 -6.22 -9.28
CA LEU A 185 17.84 -5.26 -8.18
C LEU A 185 18.63 -5.78 -6.99
N LEU A 186 18.52 -7.08 -6.70
CA LEU A 186 19.26 -7.72 -5.59
C LEU A 186 20.77 -7.80 -5.87
N LEU A 187 21.15 -7.96 -7.12
CA LEU A 187 22.56 -8.17 -7.52
C LEU A 187 23.27 -6.86 -7.88
N GLY A 188 22.57 -5.74 -7.94
CA GLY A 188 23.15 -4.44 -8.32
C GLY A 188 23.75 -4.41 -9.72
N SER A 189 23.36 -5.35 -10.59
CA SER A 189 23.87 -5.43 -11.95
C SER A 189 23.05 -4.53 -12.87
N SER A 190 23.70 -3.54 -13.46
CA SER A 190 23.14 -2.68 -14.52
C SER A 190 22.99 -3.40 -15.87
N GLU A 191 23.38 -4.64 -15.96
CA GLU A 191 23.24 -5.45 -17.17
C GLU A 191 21.86 -6.12 -17.19
N HIS A 192 20.97 -5.56 -17.97
CA HIS A 192 19.64 -6.10 -18.32
C HIS A 192 19.77 -7.36 -19.19
N THR A 193 20.58 -8.31 -18.78
CA THR A 193 20.71 -9.58 -19.47
C THR A 193 19.64 -10.56 -18.98
N GLY A 194 18.44 -10.47 -19.58
CA GLY A 194 17.56 -11.63 -19.70
C GLY A 194 17.01 -12.25 -18.41
N MET A 195 16.92 -11.51 -17.30
CA MET A 195 16.41 -12.05 -16.05
C MET A 195 14.99 -11.56 -15.77
N ASP A 196 14.02 -12.10 -16.51
CA ASP A 196 12.60 -12.05 -16.13
C ASP A 196 12.30 -12.98 -14.92
N GLN A 197 13.24 -13.07 -13.97
CA GLN A 197 13.11 -13.93 -12.80
C GLN A 197 12.96 -13.08 -11.54
N ALA A 198 11.87 -13.31 -10.84
CA ALA A 198 11.69 -12.80 -9.49
C ALA A 198 12.21 -13.81 -8.48
N GLU A 199 12.95 -13.32 -7.50
CA GLU A 199 13.39 -14.08 -6.34
C GLU A 199 12.48 -13.77 -5.16
N ARG A 200 12.01 -14.81 -4.45
CA ARG A 200 11.18 -14.64 -3.26
C ARG A 200 12.04 -14.34 -2.05
N VAL A 201 11.88 -13.13 -1.51
CA VAL A 201 12.52 -12.68 -0.27
C VAL A 201 11.56 -12.82 0.90
N PHE A 202 12.04 -13.36 2.01
CA PHE A 202 11.31 -13.43 3.26
C PHE A 202 11.96 -12.51 4.30
N ALA A 203 11.15 -11.76 5.03
CA ALA A 203 11.62 -10.93 6.13
C ALA A 203 10.75 -11.09 7.37
N VAL A 204 11.39 -11.01 8.52
CA VAL A 204 10.74 -10.99 9.83
C VAL A 204 11.25 -9.79 10.61
N THR A 205 10.34 -8.97 11.09
CA THR A 205 10.64 -7.87 12.01
C THR A 205 9.90 -8.10 13.31
N VAL A 206 10.61 -8.02 14.42
CA VAL A 206 10.03 -8.05 15.76
C VAL A 206 10.70 -6.99 16.60
N GLY A 207 9.94 -6.23 17.38
CA GLY A 207 10.48 -5.24 18.27
C GLY A 207 9.56 -4.94 19.44
N ALA A 208 10.13 -4.32 20.44
CA ALA A 208 9.43 -3.83 21.60
C ALA A 208 10.14 -2.58 22.14
N PHE A 209 9.36 -1.68 22.72
CA PHE A 209 9.89 -0.54 23.44
C PHE A 209 8.97 -0.14 24.60
N ARG A 210 9.47 0.75 25.42
CA ARG A 210 8.74 1.33 26.54
C ARG A 210 8.86 2.84 26.48
N ASP A 211 7.73 3.53 26.55
CA ASP A 211 7.70 4.98 26.71
C ASP A 211 8.31 5.34 28.08
N LEU A 212 9.22 6.32 28.07
CA LEU A 212 9.80 6.85 29.30
C LEU A 212 8.92 7.99 29.81
N PRO A 213 8.82 8.16 31.14
CA PRO A 213 8.07 9.24 31.74
C PRO A 213 8.70 10.61 31.45
#